data_22bcb43030b9612252312c581a9f9e7b
#
_entry.id   22bcb43030b9612252312c581a9f9e7b
#
_cell.length_a   1.000
_cell.length_b   1.000
_cell.length_c   1.000
_cell.angle_alpha   90.00
_cell.angle_beta   90.00
_cell.angle_gamma   90.00
#
_symmetry.space_group_name_H-M   'P 1'
#
loop_
_entity.id
_entity.type
_entity.pdbx_description
1 polymer ?
#
loop_
_entity_poly.entity_id
_entity_poly.type
_entity_poly.pdbx_seq_one_letter_code
_entity_poly.pdbx_strand_id
1 'polypeptide(L)'
;ADNFGESPAAQPAAAPATPERVEGAALRYPLALIQPLRPAAADAAREQQRLRQAIDQTLADLIALTELAEHKFNADIAAIFAGHHTLLDDEDLFDAANDRLLTEQCTAEWAWHQVLMELSQQYRQLDDPYLQARYIDIEDILQRTLRHLQGAQERVPTPGEPTIIIADNIYPSTVLQLDASFVKG
;
A
#
# COMPACT_ATOMS: atom_id res chain seq x y z
N ALA A 1 15.26 59.34 37.33
CA ALA A 1 14.81 59.09 35.96
C ALA A 1 14.45 57.61 35.86
N ASP A 2 13.15 57.34 36.05
CA ASP A 2 12.57 55.97 36.08
C ASP A 2 12.23 55.56 34.65
N ASN A 3 12.87 54.50 34.23
CA ASN A 3 12.57 53.90 32.95
C ASN A 3 11.77 52.62 33.18
N PHE A 4 10.46 52.74 33.10
CA PHE A 4 9.55 51.58 33.12
C PHE A 4 9.60 50.95 31.71
N GLY A 5 10.26 49.77 31.61
CA GLY A 5 10.22 48.93 30.42
C GLY A 5 8.80 48.33 30.25
N GLU A 6 8.19 48.69 29.14
CA GLU A 6 6.96 48.02 28.68
C GLU A 6 7.24 46.59 28.37
N SER A 7 6.54 45.67 29.09
CA SER A 7 6.48 44.26 28.70
C SER A 7 5.74 44.13 27.38
N PRO A 8 6.28 43.33 26.42
CA PRO A 8 5.55 43.05 25.20
C PRO A 8 4.27 42.28 25.54
N ALA A 9 3.16 42.80 25.06
CA ALA A 9 1.86 42.16 25.19
C ALA A 9 1.91 40.75 24.61
N ALA A 10 1.54 39.77 25.42
CA ALA A 10 1.37 38.39 24.97
C ALA A 10 0.33 38.34 23.84
N GLN A 11 0.74 37.86 22.69
CA GLN A 11 -0.19 37.56 21.61
C GLN A 11 -1.20 36.52 22.10
N PRO A 12 -2.50 36.71 21.83
CA PRO A 12 -3.49 35.68 22.18
C PRO A 12 -3.16 34.40 21.42
N ALA A 13 -3.08 33.30 22.16
CA ALA A 13 -2.95 31.95 21.57
C ALA A 13 -4.07 31.76 20.55
N ALA A 14 -3.69 31.33 19.33
CA ALA A 14 -4.64 31.01 18.30
C ALA A 14 -5.68 30.01 18.86
N ALA A 15 -6.95 30.35 18.73
CA ALA A 15 -8.02 29.43 19.11
C ALA A 15 -7.82 28.08 18.38
N PRO A 16 -8.05 26.94 19.05
CA PRO A 16 -7.95 25.64 18.40
C PRO A 16 -8.90 25.66 17.21
N ALA A 17 -8.36 25.27 16.04
CA ALA A 17 -9.16 25.17 14.83
C ALA A 17 -10.33 24.22 15.12
N THR A 18 -11.54 24.71 14.93
CA THR A 18 -12.74 23.88 15.04
C THR A 18 -12.61 22.79 13.99
N PRO A 19 -12.75 21.49 14.33
CA PRO A 19 -12.64 20.45 13.32
C PRO A 19 -13.68 20.71 12.24
N GLU A 20 -13.21 20.77 10.99
CA GLU A 20 -14.07 20.97 9.84
C GLU A 20 -15.07 19.82 9.77
N ARG A 21 -16.36 20.13 9.82
CA ARG A 21 -17.39 19.10 9.72
C ARG A 21 -17.54 18.68 8.27
N VAL A 22 -17.26 17.41 8.01
CA VAL A 22 -17.44 16.81 6.69
C VAL A 22 -18.80 16.11 6.62
N GLU A 23 -19.60 16.44 5.61
CA GLU A 23 -20.90 15.83 5.36
C GLU A 23 -20.91 15.11 4.03
N GLY A 24 -21.48 13.92 3.98
CA GLY A 24 -21.59 13.07 2.80
C GLY A 24 -22.18 11.72 3.12
N ALA A 25 -22.56 10.97 2.08
CA ALA A 25 -22.95 9.58 2.25
C ALA A 25 -21.76 8.75 2.71
N ALA A 26 -21.96 7.85 3.68
CA ALA A 26 -20.90 6.98 4.17
C ALA A 26 -20.86 5.68 3.35
N LEU A 27 -19.70 5.37 2.78
CA LEU A 27 -19.43 4.12 2.08
C LEU A 27 -18.35 3.35 2.82
N ARG A 28 -18.68 2.17 3.32
CA ARG A 28 -17.68 1.26 3.88
C ARG A 28 -16.95 0.53 2.75
N TYR A 29 -15.65 0.71 2.73
CA TYR A 29 -14.76 0.01 1.81
C TYR A 29 -14.07 -1.15 2.54
N PRO A 30 -14.57 -2.39 2.39
CA PRO A 30 -13.90 -3.53 2.97
C PRO A 30 -12.66 -3.84 2.13
N LEU A 31 -11.49 -3.74 2.74
CA LEU A 31 -10.27 -4.24 2.14
C LEU A 31 -10.29 -5.77 2.24
N ALA A 32 -10.72 -6.43 1.16
CA ALA A 32 -10.65 -7.88 1.06
C ALA A 32 -9.20 -8.31 0.89
N LEU A 33 -8.54 -8.66 1.99
CA LEU A 33 -7.20 -9.23 1.96
C LEU A 33 -7.26 -10.66 1.44
N ILE A 34 -6.39 -10.98 0.49
CA ILE A 34 -6.23 -12.34 -0.01
C ILE A 34 -5.35 -13.10 0.98
N GLN A 35 -5.91 -14.16 1.56
CA GLN A 35 -5.20 -15.11 2.40
C GLN A 35 -5.25 -16.47 1.73
N PRO A 36 -4.20 -16.87 0.99
CA PRO A 36 -4.21 -18.12 0.27
C PRO A 36 -4.24 -19.31 1.24
N LEU A 37 -5.06 -20.30 0.93
CA LEU A 37 -4.97 -21.60 1.57
C LEU A 37 -3.71 -22.30 1.04
N ARG A 38 -3.19 -23.28 1.77
CA ARG A 38 -2.05 -24.09 1.35
C ARG A 38 -2.49 -25.33 0.54
N PRO A 39 -2.75 -25.21 -0.75
CA PRO A 39 -2.94 -26.37 -1.60
C PRO A 39 -1.59 -26.91 -2.08
N ALA A 40 -1.52 -28.21 -2.29
CA ALA A 40 -0.40 -28.81 -3.00
C ALA A 40 -0.43 -28.37 -4.47
N ALA A 41 0.71 -27.95 -5.01
CA ALA A 41 0.85 -27.62 -6.42
C ALA A 41 1.09 -28.91 -7.21
N ALA A 42 0.34 -29.09 -8.31
CA ALA A 42 0.50 -30.24 -9.18
C ALA A 42 1.74 -30.13 -10.10
N ASP A 43 2.19 -28.90 -10.39
CA ASP A 43 3.27 -28.61 -11.33
C ASP A 43 4.07 -27.39 -10.86
N ALA A 44 5.28 -27.63 -10.35
CA ALA A 44 6.17 -26.58 -9.85
C ALA A 44 6.63 -25.62 -10.95
N ALA A 45 6.90 -26.11 -12.15
CA ALA A 45 7.33 -25.26 -13.28
C ALA A 45 6.23 -24.28 -13.69
N ARG A 46 4.99 -24.74 -13.68
CA ARG A 46 3.82 -23.90 -13.95
C ARG A 46 3.65 -22.83 -12.86
N GLU A 47 3.77 -23.19 -11.60
CA GLU A 47 3.66 -22.25 -10.48
C GLU A 47 4.78 -21.21 -10.50
N GLN A 48 6.00 -21.59 -10.84
CA GLN A 48 7.11 -20.68 -11.07
C GLN A 48 6.79 -19.65 -12.15
N GLN A 49 6.27 -20.11 -13.29
CA GLN A 49 5.93 -19.25 -14.42
C GLN A 49 4.78 -18.30 -14.05
N ARG A 50 3.76 -18.78 -13.35
CA ARG A 50 2.66 -17.97 -12.85
C ARG A 50 3.16 -16.85 -11.94
N LEU A 51 4.08 -17.18 -11.02
CA LEU A 51 4.66 -16.19 -10.11
C LEU A 51 5.46 -15.13 -10.86
N ARG A 52 6.33 -15.55 -11.78
CA ARG A 52 7.12 -14.61 -12.60
C ARG A 52 6.21 -13.68 -13.39
N GLN A 53 5.19 -14.21 -14.03
CA GLN A 53 4.24 -13.41 -14.79
C GLN A 53 3.49 -12.41 -13.91
N ALA A 54 3.05 -12.82 -12.73
CA ALA A 54 2.35 -11.93 -11.79
C ALA A 54 3.26 -10.80 -11.27
N ILE A 55 4.53 -11.10 -11.01
CA ILE A 55 5.53 -10.09 -10.62
C ILE A 55 5.75 -9.10 -11.77
N ASP A 56 5.91 -9.56 -12.99
CA ASP A 56 6.10 -8.69 -14.16
C ASP A 56 4.88 -7.77 -14.38
N GLN A 57 3.68 -8.29 -14.22
CA GLN A 57 2.45 -7.49 -14.28
C GLN A 57 2.39 -6.44 -13.15
N THR A 58 2.81 -6.80 -11.96
CA THR A 58 2.85 -5.87 -10.81
C THR A 58 3.90 -4.78 -11.04
N LEU A 59 5.07 -5.13 -11.57
CA LEU A 59 6.10 -4.14 -11.94
C LEU A 59 5.57 -3.15 -12.98
N ALA A 60 4.84 -3.62 -14.00
CA ALA A 60 4.20 -2.75 -14.98
C ALA A 60 3.16 -1.82 -14.35
N ASP A 61 2.34 -2.32 -13.42
CA ASP A 61 1.38 -1.51 -12.65
C ASP A 61 2.09 -0.41 -11.86
N LEU A 62 3.21 -0.72 -11.22
CA LEU A 62 3.96 0.25 -10.41
C LEU A 62 4.58 1.36 -11.26
N ILE A 63 5.02 1.06 -12.48
CA ILE A 63 5.45 2.08 -13.43
C ILE A 63 4.28 3.00 -13.78
N ALA A 64 3.12 2.46 -14.10
CA ALA A 64 1.93 3.24 -14.42
C ALA A 64 1.46 4.09 -13.24
N LEU A 65 1.49 3.56 -12.02
CA LEU A 65 1.16 4.30 -10.79
C LEU A 65 2.14 5.42 -10.50
N THR A 66 3.43 5.22 -10.76
CA THR A 66 4.46 6.26 -10.63
C THR A 66 4.17 7.43 -11.57
N GLU A 67 3.88 7.16 -12.83
CA GLU A 67 3.52 8.17 -13.82
C GLU A 67 2.23 8.90 -13.45
N LEU A 68 1.21 8.17 -12.99
CA LEU A 68 -0.05 8.74 -12.54
C LEU A 68 0.15 9.67 -11.33
N ALA A 69 1.00 9.27 -10.37
CA ALA A 69 1.31 10.08 -9.19
C ALA A 69 2.05 11.37 -9.56
N GLU A 70 2.96 11.33 -10.53
CA GLU A 70 3.64 12.52 -11.05
C GLU A 70 2.64 13.52 -11.66
N HIS A 71 1.65 13.04 -12.39
CA HIS A 71 0.64 13.87 -13.02
C HIS A 71 -0.41 14.41 -12.04
N LYS A 72 -0.92 13.58 -11.13
CA LYS A 72 -2.00 13.96 -10.21
C LYS A 72 -1.54 14.66 -8.94
N PHE A 73 -0.32 14.38 -8.49
CA PHE A 73 0.19 14.86 -7.22
C PHE A 73 1.55 15.55 -7.40
N ASN A 74 2.64 14.88 -7.06
CA ASN A 74 3.99 15.42 -7.10
C ASN A 74 5.04 14.30 -7.16
N ALA A 75 6.32 14.72 -7.27
CA ALA A 75 7.44 13.79 -7.31
C ALA A 75 7.63 12.99 -6.01
N ASP A 76 7.26 13.54 -4.85
CA ASP A 76 7.40 12.85 -3.57
C ASP A 76 6.46 11.65 -3.46
N ILE A 77 5.23 11.81 -3.92
CA ILE A 77 4.25 10.71 -3.98
C ILE A 77 4.67 9.68 -5.04
N ALA A 78 5.12 10.12 -6.20
CA ALA A 78 5.64 9.24 -7.24
C ALA A 78 6.83 8.40 -6.76
N ALA A 79 7.70 8.97 -5.92
CA ALA A 79 8.85 8.27 -5.34
C ALA A 79 8.45 7.07 -4.46
N ILE A 80 7.27 7.08 -3.85
CA ILE A 80 6.74 5.94 -3.07
C ILE A 80 6.58 4.73 -4.00
N PHE A 81 5.91 4.90 -5.13
CA PHE A 81 5.67 3.82 -6.08
C PHE A 81 6.93 3.39 -6.83
N ALA A 82 7.83 4.32 -7.12
CA ALA A 82 9.16 4.00 -7.63
C ALA A 82 9.96 3.15 -6.63
N GLY A 83 9.83 3.43 -5.33
CA GLY A 83 10.40 2.61 -4.25
C GLY A 83 9.80 1.21 -4.18
N HIS A 84 8.48 1.08 -4.36
CA HIS A 84 7.81 -0.21 -4.46
C HIS A 84 8.34 -1.03 -5.66
N HIS A 85 8.52 -0.38 -6.80
CA HIS A 85 9.10 -1.02 -7.99
C HIS A 85 10.50 -1.55 -7.70
N THR A 86 11.36 -0.74 -7.09
CA THR A 86 12.73 -1.15 -6.74
C THR A 86 12.74 -2.33 -5.77
N LEU A 87 11.85 -2.34 -4.78
CA LEU A 87 11.74 -3.43 -3.82
C LEU A 87 11.27 -4.73 -4.49
N LEU A 88 10.30 -4.65 -5.38
CA LEU A 88 9.74 -5.81 -6.08
C LEU A 88 10.68 -6.36 -7.17
N ASP A 89 11.45 -5.49 -7.82
CA ASP A 89 12.42 -5.84 -8.87
C ASP A 89 13.71 -6.48 -8.29
N ASP A 90 13.62 -7.03 -7.10
CA ASP A 90 14.69 -7.75 -6.44
C ASP A 90 14.55 -9.25 -6.70
N GLU A 91 15.50 -9.82 -7.43
CA GLU A 91 15.52 -11.26 -7.73
C GLU A 91 15.58 -12.12 -6.47
N ASP A 92 16.13 -11.62 -5.37
CA ASP A 92 16.18 -12.35 -4.10
C ASP A 92 14.78 -12.67 -3.56
N LEU A 93 13.79 -11.80 -3.78
CA LEU A 93 12.41 -12.08 -3.39
C LEU A 93 11.79 -13.20 -4.23
N PHE A 94 12.01 -13.16 -5.54
CA PHE A 94 11.57 -14.23 -6.42
C PHE A 94 12.24 -15.55 -6.07
N ASP A 95 13.56 -15.55 -5.89
CA ASP A 95 14.33 -16.74 -5.55
C ASP A 95 13.87 -17.35 -4.23
N ALA A 96 13.62 -16.54 -3.21
CA ALA A 96 13.09 -17.01 -1.92
C ALA A 96 11.72 -17.67 -2.07
N ALA A 97 10.82 -17.06 -2.82
CA ALA A 97 9.50 -17.63 -3.08
C ALA A 97 9.58 -18.90 -3.92
N ASN A 98 10.47 -18.93 -4.92
CA ASN A 98 10.71 -20.09 -5.75
C ASN A 98 11.27 -21.28 -4.98
N ASP A 99 12.25 -21.05 -4.10
CA ASP A 99 12.81 -22.06 -3.23
C ASP A 99 11.74 -22.67 -2.32
N ARG A 100 10.89 -21.84 -1.77
CA ARG A 100 9.77 -22.29 -0.93
C ARG A 100 8.75 -23.11 -1.73
N LEU A 101 8.42 -22.65 -2.93
CA LEU A 101 7.52 -23.35 -3.84
C LEU A 101 8.00 -24.75 -4.16
N LEU A 102 9.31 -24.90 -4.44
CA LEU A 102 9.93 -26.20 -4.74
C LEU A 102 10.04 -27.08 -3.50
N THR A 103 10.45 -26.51 -2.36
CA THR A 103 10.67 -27.25 -1.11
C THR A 103 9.37 -27.71 -0.48
N GLU A 104 8.36 -26.84 -0.42
CA GLU A 104 7.08 -27.12 0.21
C GLU A 104 6.03 -27.72 -0.74
N GLN A 105 6.32 -27.77 -2.04
CA GLN A 105 5.39 -28.23 -3.08
C GLN A 105 4.01 -27.54 -2.95
N CYS A 106 4.05 -26.23 -2.92
CA CYS A 106 2.87 -25.38 -2.73
C CYS A 106 2.58 -24.55 -3.97
N THR A 107 1.47 -23.80 -3.93
CA THR A 107 1.11 -22.85 -5.00
C THR A 107 1.97 -21.59 -4.94
N ALA A 108 2.01 -20.85 -6.04
CA ALA A 108 2.67 -19.54 -6.14
C ALA A 108 2.09 -18.55 -5.12
N GLU A 109 0.76 -18.53 -4.94
CA GLU A 109 0.07 -17.67 -3.97
C GLU A 109 0.57 -17.92 -2.55
N TRP A 110 0.66 -19.19 -2.15
CA TRP A 110 1.12 -19.54 -0.81
C TRP A 110 2.59 -19.15 -0.58
N ALA A 111 3.48 -19.53 -1.51
CA ALA A 111 4.90 -19.23 -1.40
C ALA A 111 5.17 -17.72 -1.33
N TRP A 112 4.54 -16.94 -2.18
CA TRP A 112 4.67 -15.49 -2.20
C TRP A 112 4.15 -14.84 -0.93
N HIS A 113 2.97 -15.25 -0.47
CA HIS A 113 2.38 -14.77 0.78
C HIS A 113 3.30 -15.03 1.97
N GLN A 114 3.86 -16.23 2.09
CA GLN A 114 4.76 -16.56 3.19
C GLN A 114 6.04 -15.70 3.19
N VAL A 115 6.67 -15.56 2.04
CA VAL A 115 7.91 -14.76 1.90
C VAL A 115 7.66 -13.30 2.22
N LEU A 116 6.63 -12.69 1.66
CA LEU A 116 6.35 -11.27 1.87
C LEU A 116 5.85 -10.99 3.31
N MET A 117 5.06 -11.88 3.90
CA MET A 117 4.63 -11.73 5.29
C MET A 117 5.79 -11.88 6.29
N GLU A 118 6.73 -12.77 6.05
CA GLU A 118 7.95 -12.86 6.84
C GLU A 118 8.78 -11.59 6.74
N LEU A 119 8.93 -11.03 5.55
CA LEU A 119 9.61 -9.76 5.33
C LEU A 119 8.88 -8.60 6.04
N SER A 120 7.56 -8.54 5.93
CA SER A 120 6.73 -7.56 6.63
C SER A 120 6.94 -7.63 8.15
N GLN A 121 6.95 -8.83 8.74
CA GLN A 121 7.19 -9.03 10.17
C GLN A 121 8.58 -8.58 10.59
N GLN A 122 9.61 -8.81 9.79
CA GLN A 122 10.96 -8.33 10.05
C GLN A 122 11.00 -6.79 10.13
N TYR A 123 10.34 -6.10 9.22
CA TYR A 123 10.25 -4.64 9.24
C TYR A 123 9.46 -4.12 10.45
N ARG A 124 8.37 -4.78 10.84
CA ARG A 124 7.58 -4.41 12.02
C ARG A 124 8.38 -4.48 13.33
N GLN A 125 9.42 -5.30 13.38
CA GLN A 125 10.28 -5.49 14.56
C GLN A 125 11.46 -4.53 14.61
N LEU A 126 11.65 -3.69 13.61
CA LEU A 126 12.73 -2.70 13.60
C LEU A 126 12.46 -1.58 14.61
N ASP A 127 13.53 -1.09 15.25
CA ASP A 127 13.46 -0.02 16.25
C ASP A 127 13.25 1.36 15.62
N ASP A 128 13.72 1.56 14.39
CA ASP A 128 13.54 2.80 13.65
C ASP A 128 12.10 2.92 13.14
N PRO A 129 11.32 3.93 13.61
CA PRO A 129 9.92 4.08 13.21
C PRO A 129 9.70 4.27 11.70
N TYR A 130 10.65 4.91 11.03
CA TYR A 130 10.60 5.12 9.58
C TYR A 130 10.74 3.80 8.82
N LEU A 131 11.69 2.97 9.18
CA LEU A 131 11.88 1.65 8.58
C LEU A 131 10.76 0.69 8.98
N GLN A 132 10.32 0.74 10.23
CA GLN A 132 9.20 -0.06 10.73
C GLN A 132 7.93 0.16 9.90
N ALA A 133 7.60 1.42 9.57
CA ALA A 133 6.42 1.77 8.79
C ALA A 133 6.42 1.22 7.36
N ARG A 134 7.57 0.76 6.87
CA ARG A 134 7.71 0.16 5.53
C ARG A 134 6.98 -1.16 5.35
N TYR A 135 6.54 -1.82 6.42
CA TYR A 135 5.76 -3.06 6.32
C TYR A 135 4.48 -2.87 5.48
N ILE A 136 3.89 -1.68 5.47
CA ILE A 136 2.70 -1.35 4.68
C ILE A 136 2.99 -1.44 3.18
N ASP A 137 4.16 -0.98 2.75
CA ASP A 137 4.60 -1.04 1.36
C ASP A 137 4.78 -2.49 0.90
N ILE A 138 5.36 -3.33 1.75
CA ILE A 138 5.54 -4.76 1.49
C ILE A 138 4.18 -5.45 1.35
N GLU A 139 3.24 -5.15 2.22
CA GLU A 139 1.90 -5.73 2.19
C GLU A 139 1.08 -5.23 0.98
N ASP A 140 1.26 -3.99 0.54
CA ASP A 140 0.65 -3.48 -0.69
C ASP A 140 1.16 -4.25 -1.93
N ILE A 141 2.46 -4.44 -2.05
CA ILE A 141 3.08 -5.23 -3.12
C ILE A 141 2.60 -6.68 -3.09
N LEU A 142 2.55 -7.28 -1.90
CA LEU A 142 2.03 -8.64 -1.70
C LEU A 142 0.62 -8.78 -2.25
N GLN A 143 -0.30 -7.93 -1.84
CA GLN A 143 -1.70 -8.01 -2.24
C GLN A 143 -1.89 -7.76 -3.74
N ARG A 144 -1.14 -6.82 -4.30
CA ARG A 144 -1.19 -6.53 -5.74
C ARG A 144 -0.75 -7.73 -6.57
N THR A 145 0.32 -8.39 -6.20
CA THR A 145 0.81 -9.60 -6.88
C THR A 145 -0.17 -10.77 -6.73
N LEU A 146 -0.75 -10.96 -5.55
CA LEU A 146 -1.77 -12.02 -5.33
C LEU A 146 -3.01 -11.81 -6.20
N ARG A 147 -3.45 -10.57 -6.40
CA ARG A 147 -4.57 -10.27 -7.31
C ARG A 147 -4.26 -10.71 -8.74
N HIS A 148 -3.06 -10.44 -9.24
CA HIS A 148 -2.64 -10.92 -10.55
C HIS A 148 -2.59 -12.45 -10.64
N LEU A 149 -2.12 -13.13 -9.60
CA LEU A 149 -2.10 -14.60 -9.54
C LEU A 149 -3.50 -15.20 -9.61
N GLN A 150 -4.48 -14.56 -8.98
CA GLN A 150 -5.87 -15.03 -8.95
C GLN A 150 -6.73 -14.50 -10.10
N GLY A 151 -6.20 -13.62 -10.94
CA GLY A 151 -6.96 -12.93 -11.97
C GLY A 151 -8.00 -11.95 -11.41
N ALA A 152 -7.89 -11.59 -10.13
CA ALA A 152 -8.76 -10.61 -9.49
C ALA A 152 -8.29 -9.20 -9.79
N GLN A 153 -9.25 -8.29 -9.99
CA GLN A 153 -8.97 -6.86 -10.08
C GLN A 153 -9.47 -6.16 -8.82
N GLU A 154 -8.69 -5.20 -8.36
CA GLU A 154 -9.15 -4.31 -7.30
C GLU A 154 -10.30 -3.46 -7.82
N ARG A 155 -11.43 -3.53 -7.14
CA ARG A 155 -12.58 -2.66 -7.42
C ARG A 155 -12.53 -1.48 -6.46
N VAL A 156 -11.96 -0.38 -6.92
CA VAL A 156 -12.00 0.87 -6.18
C VAL A 156 -13.39 1.50 -6.37
N PRO A 157 -14.08 1.89 -5.29
CA PRO A 157 -15.38 2.52 -5.41
C PRO A 157 -15.27 3.85 -6.15
N THR A 158 -16.17 4.06 -7.10
CA THR A 158 -16.30 5.31 -7.86
C THR A 158 -17.68 5.91 -7.59
N PRO A 159 -17.87 6.57 -6.43
CA PRO A 159 -19.15 7.16 -6.09
C PRO A 159 -19.51 8.29 -7.07
N GLY A 160 -20.79 8.37 -7.45
CA GLY A 160 -21.31 9.43 -8.30
C GLY A 160 -21.73 10.70 -7.54
N GLU A 161 -21.59 10.70 -6.21
CA GLU A 161 -21.95 11.80 -5.32
C GLU A 161 -20.88 11.97 -4.23
N PRO A 162 -20.81 13.13 -3.55
CA PRO A 162 -19.87 13.32 -2.45
C PRO A 162 -20.03 12.25 -1.37
N THR A 163 -18.96 11.53 -1.08
CA THR A 163 -18.99 10.32 -0.25
C THR A 163 -17.83 10.30 0.74
N ILE A 164 -18.08 9.82 1.96
CA ILE A 164 -17.06 9.53 2.96
C ILE A 164 -16.71 8.07 2.87
N ILE A 165 -15.43 7.77 2.64
CA ILE A 165 -14.91 6.39 2.62
C ILE A 165 -14.54 5.99 4.06
N ILE A 166 -15.11 4.88 4.53
CA ILE A 166 -14.79 4.28 5.83
C ILE A 166 -14.11 2.95 5.57
N ALA A 167 -12.87 2.82 6.04
CA ALA A 167 -12.09 1.59 5.93
C ALA A 167 -11.20 1.42 7.16
N ASP A 168 -10.94 0.18 7.52
CA ASP A 168 -10.01 -0.15 8.61
C ASP A 168 -8.57 0.17 8.22
N ASN A 169 -8.24 -0.03 6.96
CA ASN A 169 -6.95 0.30 6.37
C ASN A 169 -7.11 0.51 4.85
N ILE A 170 -6.38 1.48 4.30
CA ILE A 170 -6.33 1.74 2.85
C ILE A 170 -4.87 1.81 2.42
N TYR A 171 -4.49 1.02 1.42
CA TYR A 171 -3.15 1.07 0.85
C TYR A 171 -2.93 2.34 0.02
N PRO A 172 -1.67 2.84 -0.09
CA PRO A 172 -1.35 4.02 -0.89
C PRO A 172 -1.83 3.93 -2.34
N SER A 173 -1.72 2.76 -2.96
CA SER A 173 -2.18 2.53 -4.33
C SER A 173 -3.70 2.68 -4.48
N THR A 174 -4.49 2.29 -3.49
CA THR A 174 -5.93 2.48 -3.46
C THR A 174 -6.29 3.97 -3.34
N VAL A 175 -5.64 4.70 -2.44
CA VAL A 175 -5.86 6.14 -2.27
C VAL A 175 -5.61 6.91 -3.56
N LEU A 176 -4.56 6.57 -4.29
CA LEU A 176 -4.23 7.21 -5.57
C LEU A 176 -5.32 7.03 -6.63
N GLN A 177 -6.06 5.92 -6.60
CA GLN A 177 -7.10 5.58 -7.55
C GLN A 177 -8.48 6.17 -7.20
N LEU A 178 -8.67 6.69 -6.00
CA LEU A 178 -9.91 7.34 -5.59
C LEU A 178 -10.08 8.69 -6.29
N ASP A 179 -11.32 9.00 -6.68
CA ASP A 179 -11.65 10.29 -7.24
C ASP A 179 -11.90 11.31 -6.11
N ALA A 180 -10.95 12.23 -5.92
CA ALA A 180 -11.00 13.24 -4.86
C ALA A 180 -12.19 14.22 -5.01
N SER A 181 -12.82 14.30 -6.20
CA SER A 181 -14.00 15.15 -6.41
C SER A 181 -15.22 14.65 -5.62
N PHE A 182 -15.29 13.35 -5.35
CA PHE A 182 -16.42 12.70 -4.67
C PHE A 182 -16.07 12.17 -3.28
N VAL A 183 -14.80 12.03 -2.92
CA VAL A 183 -14.36 11.53 -1.62
C VAL A 183 -14.17 12.69 -0.66
N LYS A 184 -14.80 12.59 0.53
CA LYS A 184 -14.76 13.57 1.62
C LYS A 184 -14.29 12.89 2.92
N GLY A 185 -13.49 13.60 3.71
CA GLY A 185 -13.01 13.10 5.00
C GLY A 185 -11.62 12.52 5.01
#